data_924d44dc8080347c58526723eb078bcf
#
_entry.id   924d44dc8080347c58526723eb078bcf
#
_cell.length_a   1.000
_cell.length_b   1.000
_cell.length_c   1.000
_cell.angle_alpha   90.00
_cell.angle_beta   90.00
_cell.angle_gamma   90.00
#
_symmetry.space_group_name_H-M   'P 1'
#
loop_
_entity.id
_entity.type
_entity.pdbx_description
1 polymer ?
#
loop_
_entity_poly.entity_id
_entity_poly.type
_entity_poly.pdbx_seq_one_letter_code
_entity_poly.pdbx_strand_id
1 'polypeptide(L)'
;MLSKLNNGRILAGHSASSVEPVHFFFSSHKEVRKIRSTFFLQWFIASIQLYILIFLLCTLYLGSGHNPNRYTINLDVAIVDFDGDQAGSFFLDAFRNTPPGNRTLHWRYKDPSDYSNNINDAQVDVTGGHVWAVVSLQANTSSSINASLLALINGASLLISPVVLSPPVLVVYEEGRNSYHGLLCFASY
;
A
#
# COMPACT_ATOMS: atom_id res chain seq x y z
N MET A 1 -0.43 -49.32 94.75
CA MET A 1 -1.61 -48.64 94.18
C MET A 1 -1.45 -48.58 92.68
N LEU A 2 -2.41 -49.20 91.98
CA LEU A 2 -2.36 -49.50 90.62
C LEU A 2 -2.69 -48.32 89.71
N SER A 3 -1.81 -48.00 88.70
CA SER A 3 -2.11 -47.07 87.66
C SER A 3 -2.39 -47.82 86.34
N LYS A 4 -3.58 -47.66 85.82
CA LYS A 4 -4.06 -48.23 84.56
C LYS A 4 -3.33 -47.65 83.39
N LEU A 5 -2.67 -48.48 82.63
CA LEU A 5 -2.22 -48.22 81.26
C LEU A 5 -3.44 -48.10 80.34
N ASN A 6 -3.60 -46.95 79.69
CA ASN A 6 -4.61 -46.70 78.68
C ASN A 6 -4.01 -46.92 77.28
N ASN A 7 -4.48 -47.96 76.69
CA ASN A 7 -4.10 -48.37 75.32
C ASN A 7 -4.51 -47.31 74.29
N GLY A 8 -3.53 -46.65 73.72
CA GLY A 8 -3.72 -45.75 72.61
C GLY A 8 -4.13 -46.50 71.37
N ARG A 9 -5.34 -46.26 70.95
CA ARG A 9 -5.91 -46.69 69.66
C ARG A 9 -5.25 -45.90 68.53
N ILE A 10 -4.37 -46.54 67.81
CA ILE A 10 -3.81 -46.00 66.57
C ILE A 10 -4.93 -46.07 65.52
N LEU A 11 -5.55 -44.96 65.22
CA LEU A 11 -6.43 -44.78 64.07
C LEU A 11 -5.59 -44.64 62.82
N ALA A 12 -5.23 -45.75 62.21
CA ALA A 12 -4.71 -45.80 60.84
C ALA A 12 -5.87 -45.62 59.85
N GLY A 13 -6.31 -44.35 59.73
CA GLY A 13 -7.25 -43.94 58.67
C GLY A 13 -6.49 -43.26 57.55
N HIS A 14 -5.63 -43.94 56.85
CA HIS A 14 -5.25 -43.54 55.50
C HIS A 14 -6.37 -43.94 54.58
N SER A 15 -7.31 -42.98 54.33
CA SER A 15 -8.18 -43.11 53.17
C SER A 15 -7.25 -43.08 51.96
N ALA A 16 -7.02 -44.23 51.34
CA ALA A 16 -6.43 -44.29 50.04
C ALA A 16 -7.26 -43.42 49.13
N SER A 17 -6.75 -42.24 48.79
CA SER A 17 -7.32 -41.41 47.73
C SER A 17 -7.34 -42.32 46.49
N SER A 18 -8.53 -42.75 46.08
CA SER A 18 -8.69 -43.50 44.85
C SER A 18 -8.22 -42.59 43.71
N VAL A 19 -7.02 -42.87 43.22
CA VAL A 19 -6.48 -42.20 42.05
C VAL A 19 -7.42 -42.55 40.92
N GLU A 20 -8.22 -41.54 40.50
CA GLU A 20 -9.10 -41.74 39.35
C GLU A 20 -8.25 -42.13 38.14
N PRO A 21 -8.67 -43.19 37.41
CA PRO A 21 -7.92 -43.62 36.26
C PRO A 21 -7.82 -42.53 35.21
N VAL A 22 -6.59 -42.16 34.86
CA VAL A 22 -6.32 -41.19 33.81
C VAL A 22 -6.74 -41.77 32.47
N HIS A 23 -7.78 -41.22 31.87
CA HIS A 23 -8.26 -41.66 30.56
C HIS A 23 -7.54 -40.89 29.47
N PHE A 24 -6.96 -41.64 28.50
CA PHE A 24 -6.37 -41.03 27.32
C PHE A 24 -7.43 -40.40 26.42
N PHE A 25 -7.09 -39.35 25.71
CA PHE A 25 -7.99 -38.59 24.84
C PHE A 25 -8.75 -39.47 23.82
N PHE A 26 -8.13 -40.56 23.34
CA PHE A 26 -8.75 -41.50 22.40
C PHE A 26 -9.42 -42.70 23.07
N SER A 27 -9.58 -42.72 24.40
CA SER A 27 -10.28 -43.80 25.07
C SER A 27 -11.75 -43.85 24.70
N SER A 28 -12.31 -45.07 24.73
CA SER A 28 -13.74 -45.27 24.44
C SER A 28 -14.66 -44.91 25.61
N HIS A 29 -14.12 -44.35 26.70
CA HIS A 29 -14.88 -43.97 27.85
C HIS A 29 -15.91 -42.87 27.50
N LYS A 30 -17.16 -43.02 27.99
CA LYS A 30 -18.31 -42.18 27.63
C LYS A 30 -18.07 -40.71 27.89
N GLU A 31 -17.42 -40.35 29.00
CA GLU A 31 -17.13 -38.99 29.39
C GLU A 31 -16.08 -38.34 28.43
N VAL A 32 -15.03 -39.07 28.12
CA VAL A 32 -13.98 -38.63 27.19
C VAL A 32 -14.56 -38.42 25.78
N ARG A 33 -15.44 -39.31 25.34
CA ARG A 33 -16.13 -39.20 24.04
C ARG A 33 -16.97 -37.91 23.96
N LYS A 34 -17.64 -37.53 25.04
CA LYS A 34 -18.48 -36.31 25.12
C LYS A 34 -17.57 -35.07 25.03
N ILE A 35 -16.51 -35.02 25.81
CA ILE A 35 -15.53 -33.91 25.80
C ILE A 35 -14.91 -33.76 24.40
N ARG A 36 -14.48 -34.87 23.79
CA ARG A 36 -13.91 -34.90 22.45
C ARG A 36 -14.88 -34.38 21.39
N SER A 37 -16.15 -34.82 21.44
CA SER A 37 -17.18 -34.33 20.51
C SER A 37 -17.39 -32.83 20.61
N THR A 38 -17.45 -32.30 21.83
CA THR A 38 -17.60 -30.86 22.05
C THR A 38 -16.37 -30.08 21.57
N PHE A 39 -15.16 -30.61 21.83
CA PHE A 39 -13.93 -30.01 21.38
C PHE A 39 -13.85 -29.94 19.84
N PHE A 40 -14.16 -31.05 19.15
CA PHE A 40 -14.15 -31.07 17.70
C PHE A 40 -15.21 -30.16 17.10
N LEU A 41 -16.37 -30.05 17.72
CA LEU A 41 -17.43 -29.15 17.26
C LEU A 41 -16.97 -27.70 17.35
N GLN A 42 -16.41 -27.29 18.49
CA GLN A 42 -15.89 -25.93 18.68
C GLN A 42 -14.75 -25.63 17.71
N TRP A 43 -13.81 -26.58 17.53
CA TRP A 43 -12.71 -26.43 16.60
C TRP A 43 -13.22 -26.31 15.16
N PHE A 44 -14.22 -27.06 14.76
CA PHE A 44 -14.83 -27.01 13.44
C PHE A 44 -15.53 -25.66 13.19
N ILE A 45 -16.28 -25.16 14.16
CA ILE A 45 -16.93 -23.84 14.09
C ILE A 45 -15.87 -22.73 13.93
N ALA A 46 -14.81 -22.76 14.74
CA ALA A 46 -13.73 -21.78 14.66
C ALA A 46 -13.01 -21.83 13.30
N SER A 47 -12.80 -23.03 12.75
CA SER A 47 -12.22 -23.21 11.43
C SER A 47 -13.09 -22.61 10.32
N ILE A 48 -14.39 -22.83 10.36
CA ILE A 48 -15.32 -22.23 9.39
C ILE A 48 -15.29 -20.72 9.46
N GLN A 49 -15.30 -20.14 10.66
CA GLN A 49 -15.21 -18.68 10.83
C GLN A 49 -13.92 -18.12 10.24
N LEU A 50 -12.81 -18.81 10.45
CA LEU A 50 -11.51 -18.41 9.88
C LEU A 50 -11.55 -18.48 8.34
N TYR A 51 -12.09 -19.54 7.75
CA TYR A 51 -12.24 -19.65 6.30
C TYR A 51 -13.12 -18.54 5.71
N ILE A 52 -14.24 -18.21 6.36
CA ILE A 52 -15.11 -17.11 5.93
C ILE A 52 -14.34 -15.78 5.97
N LEU A 53 -13.60 -15.52 7.05
CA LEU A 53 -12.80 -14.30 7.19
C LEU A 53 -11.73 -14.20 6.09
N ILE A 54 -10.97 -15.27 5.84
CA ILE A 54 -9.96 -15.32 4.79
C ILE A 54 -10.61 -15.09 3.42
N PHE A 55 -11.74 -15.75 3.15
CA PHE A 55 -12.47 -15.59 1.88
C PHE A 55 -12.93 -14.15 1.67
N LEU A 56 -13.48 -13.50 2.71
CA LEU A 56 -13.89 -12.10 2.63
C LEU A 56 -12.69 -11.18 2.37
N LEU A 57 -11.57 -11.37 3.07
CA LEU A 57 -10.35 -10.59 2.85
C LEU A 57 -9.80 -10.79 1.43
N CYS A 58 -9.73 -12.03 0.97
CA CYS A 58 -9.31 -12.33 -0.40
C CYS A 58 -10.24 -11.70 -1.43
N THR A 59 -11.56 -11.77 -1.21
CA THR A 59 -12.54 -11.18 -2.13
C THR A 59 -12.42 -9.67 -2.18
N LEU A 60 -12.23 -9.00 -1.04
CA LEU A 60 -11.99 -7.56 -0.99
C LEU A 60 -10.70 -7.19 -1.70
N TYR A 61 -9.62 -7.92 -1.42
CA TYR A 61 -8.31 -7.64 -2.02
C TYR A 61 -8.30 -7.88 -3.53
N LEU A 62 -8.80 -9.05 -3.97
CA LEU A 62 -8.91 -9.38 -5.39
C LEU A 62 -9.95 -8.52 -6.10
N GLY A 63 -11.06 -8.19 -5.41
CA GLY A 63 -12.10 -7.32 -5.96
C GLY A 63 -11.61 -5.90 -6.18
N SER A 64 -10.78 -5.36 -5.29
CA SER A 64 -10.15 -4.05 -5.47
C SER A 64 -9.14 -4.04 -6.63
N GLY A 65 -8.44 -5.19 -6.86
CA GLY A 65 -7.48 -5.35 -7.95
C GLY A 65 -8.08 -5.78 -9.30
N HIS A 66 -9.33 -6.23 -9.32
CA HIS A 66 -9.93 -6.87 -10.51
C HIS A 66 -10.10 -5.91 -11.71
N ASN A 67 -10.21 -4.62 -11.48
CA ASN A 67 -10.38 -3.66 -12.58
C ASN A 67 -9.77 -2.29 -12.27
N PRO A 68 -8.44 -2.20 -12.04
CA PRO A 68 -7.78 -0.95 -11.70
C PRO A 68 -8.00 0.11 -12.77
N ASN A 69 -8.10 -0.31 -14.03
CA ASN A 69 -8.27 0.58 -15.17
C ASN A 69 -9.66 1.25 -15.26
N ARG A 70 -10.68 0.72 -14.55
CA ARG A 70 -12.03 1.32 -14.56
C ARG A 70 -12.11 2.59 -13.74
N TYR A 71 -11.22 2.75 -12.78
CA TYR A 71 -11.23 3.87 -11.84
C TYR A 71 -10.18 4.93 -12.15
N THR A 72 -9.33 4.71 -13.15
CA THR A 72 -8.28 5.67 -13.53
C THR A 72 -8.85 7.00 -13.99
N ILE A 73 -10.04 7.02 -14.58
CA ILE A 73 -10.73 8.24 -14.98
C ILE A 73 -11.11 9.14 -13.80
N ASN A 74 -11.18 8.57 -12.59
CA ASN A 74 -11.48 9.33 -11.36
C ASN A 74 -10.21 9.86 -10.68
N LEU A 75 -9.04 9.57 -11.25
CA LEU A 75 -7.78 10.06 -10.72
C LEU A 75 -7.45 11.40 -11.37
N ASP A 76 -7.60 12.45 -10.61
CA ASP A 76 -7.25 13.81 -11.03
C ASP A 76 -5.73 13.96 -11.10
N VAL A 77 -5.23 14.28 -12.28
CA VAL A 77 -3.81 14.58 -12.51
C VAL A 77 -3.68 16.00 -13.03
N ALA A 78 -2.92 16.81 -12.33
CA ALA A 78 -2.65 18.16 -12.78
C ALA A 78 -1.55 18.17 -13.84
N ILE A 79 -1.75 18.96 -14.89
CA ILE A 79 -0.77 19.22 -15.94
C ILE A 79 -0.41 20.69 -15.87
N VAL A 80 0.88 20.98 -15.76
CA VAL A 80 1.41 22.32 -15.58
C VAL A 80 2.56 22.56 -16.54
N ASP A 81 2.52 23.69 -17.22
CA ASP A 81 3.59 24.15 -18.08
C ASP A 81 4.31 25.33 -17.44
N PHE A 82 5.48 25.10 -16.85
CA PHE A 82 6.33 26.17 -16.32
C PHE A 82 7.24 26.82 -17.35
N ASP A 83 7.31 26.24 -18.58
CA ASP A 83 8.16 26.78 -19.64
C ASP A 83 7.51 27.99 -20.35
N GLY A 84 6.20 27.91 -20.59
CA GLY A 84 5.42 28.96 -21.22
C GLY A 84 5.76 29.25 -22.70
N ASP A 85 6.68 28.49 -23.28
CA ASP A 85 7.17 28.65 -24.63
C ASP A 85 6.68 27.53 -25.58
N GLN A 86 7.36 27.38 -26.73
CA GLN A 86 6.95 26.42 -27.77
C GLN A 86 6.90 24.98 -27.29
N ALA A 87 7.87 24.51 -26.48
CA ALA A 87 7.83 23.16 -25.95
C ALA A 87 6.64 22.96 -25.00
N GLY A 88 6.29 23.99 -24.22
CA GLY A 88 5.10 23.98 -23.37
C GLY A 88 3.81 23.83 -24.13
N SER A 89 3.65 24.57 -25.22
CA SER A 89 2.45 24.45 -26.06
C SER A 89 2.32 23.05 -26.66
N PHE A 90 3.39 22.46 -27.19
CA PHE A 90 3.38 21.08 -27.71
C PHE A 90 3.07 20.06 -26.61
N PHE A 91 3.62 20.25 -25.43
CA PHE A 91 3.37 19.40 -24.29
C PHE A 91 1.88 19.40 -23.90
N LEU A 92 1.27 20.58 -23.74
CA LEU A 92 -0.15 20.71 -23.42
C LEU A 92 -1.05 20.14 -24.53
N ASP A 93 -0.70 20.38 -25.78
CA ASP A 93 -1.46 19.89 -26.91
C ASP A 93 -1.41 18.35 -27.03
N ALA A 94 -0.31 17.73 -26.65
CA ALA A 94 -0.22 16.28 -26.60
C ALA A 94 -1.27 15.66 -25.67
N PHE A 95 -1.50 16.25 -24.49
CA PHE A 95 -2.54 15.79 -23.57
C PHE A 95 -3.95 16.17 -24.03
N ARG A 96 -4.15 17.36 -24.58
CA ARG A 96 -5.46 17.81 -25.10
C ARG A 96 -5.94 16.95 -26.25
N ASN A 97 -5.02 16.53 -27.10
CA ASN A 97 -5.32 15.69 -28.27
C ASN A 97 -5.38 14.19 -27.93
N THR A 98 -5.10 13.79 -26.69
CA THR A 98 -5.26 12.40 -26.26
C THR A 98 -6.75 12.10 -26.09
N PRO A 99 -7.31 11.17 -26.89
CA PRO A 99 -8.73 10.86 -26.82
C PRO A 99 -9.10 10.31 -25.45
N PRO A 100 -10.20 10.80 -24.85
CA PRO A 100 -10.67 10.25 -23.58
C PRO A 100 -11.05 8.78 -23.76
N GLY A 101 -10.58 7.93 -22.91
CA GLY A 101 -10.87 6.50 -22.91
C GLY A 101 -11.08 6.00 -21.48
N ASN A 102 -11.60 4.77 -21.37
CA ASN A 102 -11.85 4.16 -20.04
C ASN A 102 -10.57 3.94 -19.20
N ARG A 103 -9.41 4.15 -19.80
CA ARG A 103 -8.10 3.99 -19.17
C ARG A 103 -7.30 5.30 -19.07
N THR A 104 -7.89 6.42 -19.48
CA THR A 104 -7.25 7.72 -19.38
C THR A 104 -7.49 8.31 -18.00
N LEU A 105 -6.48 9.01 -17.51
CA LEU A 105 -6.57 9.80 -16.29
C LEU A 105 -7.43 11.04 -16.56
N HIS A 106 -7.98 11.62 -15.50
CA HIS A 106 -8.67 12.88 -15.60
C HIS A 106 -7.65 14.03 -15.54
N TRP A 107 -7.37 14.63 -16.73
CA TRP A 107 -6.38 15.69 -16.87
C TRP A 107 -6.96 17.03 -16.43
N ARG A 108 -6.33 17.67 -15.45
CA ARG A 108 -6.63 19.03 -15.01
C ARG A 108 -5.51 19.96 -15.42
N TYR A 109 -5.78 20.87 -16.35
CA TYR A 109 -4.82 21.89 -16.76
C TYR A 109 -4.80 22.98 -15.70
N LYS A 110 -3.65 23.23 -15.12
CA LYS A 110 -3.39 24.24 -14.11
C LYS A 110 -2.42 25.29 -14.68
N ASP A 111 -2.66 26.52 -14.33
CA ASP A 111 -1.73 27.61 -14.66
C ASP A 111 -0.52 27.55 -13.69
N PRO A 112 0.70 27.86 -14.15
CA PRO A 112 1.87 28.00 -13.26
C PRO A 112 1.65 28.91 -12.06
N SER A 113 0.83 29.97 -12.24
CA SER A 113 0.46 30.89 -11.17
C SER A 113 -0.33 30.24 -10.03
N ASP A 114 -1.07 29.16 -10.30
CA ASP A 114 -1.78 28.39 -9.27
C ASP A 114 -0.82 27.73 -8.29
N TYR A 115 0.44 27.55 -8.70
CA TYR A 115 1.52 26.99 -7.90
C TYR A 115 2.63 28.00 -7.62
N SER A 116 2.31 29.29 -7.58
CA SER A 116 3.29 30.37 -7.32
C SER A 116 4.54 30.29 -8.22
N ASN A 117 4.41 29.69 -9.41
CA ASN A 117 5.52 29.35 -10.33
C ASN A 117 6.57 28.44 -9.70
N ASN A 118 6.20 27.61 -8.73
CA ASN A 118 7.12 26.75 -7.99
C ASN A 118 6.62 25.32 -7.96
N ILE A 119 7.48 24.39 -8.36
CA ILE A 119 7.17 22.95 -8.34
C ILE A 119 6.94 22.41 -6.92
N ASN A 120 7.49 23.04 -5.89
CA ASN A 120 7.29 22.60 -4.52
C ASN A 120 5.82 22.78 -4.08
N ASP A 121 5.13 23.81 -4.57
CA ASP A 121 3.71 24.03 -4.27
C ASP A 121 2.86 22.93 -4.96
N ALA A 122 3.26 22.48 -6.14
CA ALA A 122 2.65 21.33 -6.80
C ALA A 122 2.84 20.03 -6.00
N GLN A 123 4.00 19.85 -5.35
CA GLN A 123 4.23 18.71 -4.44
C GLN A 123 3.30 18.77 -3.22
N VAL A 124 3.07 19.95 -2.67
CA VAL A 124 2.12 20.15 -1.56
C VAL A 124 0.69 19.80 -1.98
N ASP A 125 0.30 20.11 -3.21
CA ASP A 125 -1.03 19.77 -3.74
C ASP A 125 -1.24 18.25 -3.86
N VAL A 126 -0.19 17.51 -4.23
CA VAL A 126 -0.19 16.03 -4.24
C VAL A 126 -0.25 15.47 -2.81
N THR A 127 0.61 15.94 -1.92
CA THR A 127 0.65 15.45 -0.52
C THR A 127 -0.60 15.82 0.26
N GLY A 128 -1.23 16.95 -0.07
CA GLY A 128 -2.54 17.37 0.45
C GLY A 128 -3.71 16.53 -0.06
N GLY A 129 -3.47 15.68 -1.07
CA GLY A 129 -4.48 14.78 -1.63
C GLY A 129 -5.49 15.45 -2.54
N HIS A 130 -5.22 16.67 -3.03
CA HIS A 130 -6.11 17.40 -3.94
C HIS A 130 -6.00 16.84 -5.37
N VAL A 131 -4.82 16.36 -5.75
CA VAL A 131 -4.54 15.67 -7.00
C VAL A 131 -3.74 14.38 -6.73
N TRP A 132 -3.83 13.42 -7.62
CA TRP A 132 -3.08 12.17 -7.51
C TRP A 132 -1.63 12.30 -7.95
N ALA A 133 -1.42 13.12 -8.97
CA ALA A 133 -0.11 13.39 -9.50
C ALA A 133 -0.09 14.77 -10.16
N VAL A 134 1.10 15.32 -10.30
CA VAL A 134 1.36 16.50 -11.13
C VAL A 134 2.38 16.12 -12.19
N VAL A 135 2.04 16.41 -13.44
CA VAL A 135 2.96 16.28 -14.59
C VAL A 135 3.32 17.69 -15.02
N SER A 136 4.56 18.06 -14.89
CA SER A 136 5.02 19.41 -15.19
C SER A 136 6.13 19.44 -16.21
N LEU A 137 6.05 20.40 -17.13
CA LEU A 137 7.19 20.78 -17.97
C LEU A 137 8.00 21.82 -17.21
N GLN A 138 9.33 21.61 -17.15
CA GLN A 138 10.22 22.49 -16.40
C GLN A 138 10.48 23.79 -17.16
N ALA A 139 10.69 24.89 -16.42
CA ALA A 139 11.07 26.16 -16.98
C ALA A 139 12.35 26.06 -17.82
N ASN A 140 12.43 26.86 -18.88
CA ASN A 140 13.55 26.93 -19.84
C ASN A 140 13.78 25.63 -20.65
N THR A 141 12.81 24.72 -20.71
CA THR A 141 12.90 23.50 -21.53
C THR A 141 13.04 23.85 -23.01
N SER A 142 12.27 24.81 -23.53
CA SER A 142 12.37 25.28 -24.93
C SER A 142 13.76 25.82 -25.26
N SER A 143 14.33 26.62 -24.39
CA SER A 143 15.67 27.18 -24.58
C SER A 143 16.75 26.09 -24.58
N SER A 144 16.62 25.10 -23.70
CA SER A 144 17.54 23.95 -23.60
C SER A 144 17.48 23.07 -24.84
N ILE A 145 16.30 22.81 -25.38
CA ILE A 145 16.11 22.07 -26.62
C ILE A 145 16.75 22.83 -27.79
N ASN A 146 16.47 24.13 -27.91
CA ASN A 146 17.04 24.96 -28.97
C ASN A 146 18.57 25.01 -28.91
N ALA A 147 19.13 25.17 -27.71
CA ALA A 147 20.60 25.15 -27.53
C ALA A 147 21.18 23.78 -27.94
N SER A 148 20.54 22.70 -27.62
CA SER A 148 20.96 21.34 -27.98
C SER A 148 20.91 21.12 -29.49
N LEU A 149 19.85 21.59 -30.15
CA LEU A 149 19.71 21.52 -31.61
C LEU A 149 20.79 22.34 -32.33
N LEU A 150 21.04 23.56 -31.87
CA LEU A 150 22.07 24.41 -32.42
C LEU A 150 23.48 23.80 -32.27
N ALA A 151 23.75 23.17 -31.12
CA ALA A 151 25.00 22.45 -30.90
C ALA A 151 25.17 21.28 -31.88
N LEU A 152 24.10 20.53 -32.13
CA LEU A 152 24.07 19.45 -33.12
C LEU A 152 24.34 19.95 -34.55
N ILE A 153 23.64 21.03 -34.96
CA ILE A 153 23.80 21.62 -36.30
C ILE A 153 25.22 22.14 -36.54
N ASN A 154 25.84 22.72 -35.50
CA ASN A 154 27.18 23.23 -35.55
C ASN A 154 28.28 22.15 -35.43
N GLY A 155 27.93 20.87 -35.44
CA GLY A 155 28.83 19.75 -35.38
C GLY A 155 29.59 19.62 -34.03
N ALA A 156 29.06 20.24 -33.00
CA ALA A 156 29.58 20.04 -31.63
C ALA A 156 29.36 18.58 -31.22
N SER A 157 30.47 17.87 -31.02
CA SER A 157 30.38 16.50 -30.50
C SER A 157 29.70 16.53 -29.14
N LEU A 158 28.60 15.80 -28.98
CA LEU A 158 27.83 15.63 -27.71
C LEU A 158 28.70 15.01 -26.58
N LEU A 159 29.97 14.74 -26.82
CA LEU A 159 30.89 14.14 -25.85
C LEU A 159 31.55 15.13 -24.88
N ILE A 160 31.27 16.43 -25.00
CA ILE A 160 31.90 17.44 -24.15
C ILE A 160 30.87 18.06 -23.21
N SER A 161 30.90 17.57 -22.02
CA SER A 161 30.24 17.99 -20.80
C SER A 161 28.88 17.29 -20.57
N PRO A 162 28.77 16.52 -19.50
CA PRO A 162 27.46 16.20 -18.99
C PRO A 162 26.90 17.50 -18.38
N VAL A 163 26.29 18.35 -19.21
CA VAL A 163 25.32 19.28 -18.69
C VAL A 163 24.28 18.39 -18.07
N VAL A 164 24.21 18.39 -16.75
CA VAL A 164 23.12 17.78 -16.01
C VAL A 164 21.87 18.56 -16.41
N LEU A 165 21.31 18.18 -17.55
CA LEU A 165 20.02 18.70 -17.99
C LEU A 165 19.03 18.19 -16.99
N SER A 166 18.45 19.09 -16.20
CA SER A 166 17.25 18.76 -15.43
C SER A 166 16.27 18.07 -16.38
N PRO A 167 15.64 16.98 -15.99
CA PRO A 167 14.69 16.30 -16.86
C PRO A 167 13.65 17.32 -17.33
N PRO A 168 13.34 17.39 -18.63
CA PRO A 168 12.41 18.38 -19.15
C PRO A 168 11.01 18.21 -18.60
N VAL A 169 10.63 16.97 -18.29
CA VAL A 169 9.34 16.64 -17.70
C VAL A 169 9.56 16.03 -16.33
N LEU A 170 8.88 16.58 -15.34
CA LEU A 170 8.86 16.05 -13.97
C LEU A 170 7.48 15.52 -13.66
N VAL A 171 7.42 14.31 -13.14
CA VAL A 171 6.20 13.70 -12.62
C VAL A 171 6.33 13.56 -11.12
N VAL A 172 5.43 14.21 -10.39
CA VAL A 172 5.33 14.12 -8.93
C VAL A 172 4.09 13.33 -8.61
N TYR A 173 4.24 12.25 -7.84
CA TYR A 173 3.13 11.45 -7.35
C TYR A 173 3.45 10.90 -5.97
N GLU A 174 2.41 10.56 -5.22
CA GLU A 174 2.54 9.94 -3.90
C GLU A 174 2.42 8.42 -4.03
N GLU A 175 3.49 7.71 -3.68
CA GLU A 175 3.52 6.25 -3.70
C GLU A 175 2.88 5.70 -2.42
N GLY A 176 1.59 5.47 -2.49
CA GLY A 176 0.79 4.92 -1.39
C GLY A 176 0.39 5.96 -0.35
N ARG A 177 -0.89 6.16 -0.19
CA ARG A 177 -1.49 6.99 0.89
C ARG A 177 -1.28 6.42 2.30
N ASN A 178 -0.20 5.71 2.52
CA ASN A 178 0.26 5.34 3.85
C ASN A 178 1.35 6.32 4.26
N SER A 179 1.06 7.05 5.29
CA SER A 179 1.74 8.03 6.13
C SER A 179 3.28 7.98 6.28
N TYR A 180 4.03 7.57 5.29
CA TYR A 180 5.48 7.60 5.31
C TYR A 180 5.99 8.33 4.08
N HIS A 181 6.54 9.49 4.32
CA HIS A 181 7.19 10.38 3.38
C HIS A 181 8.21 9.65 2.50
N GLY A 182 7.82 9.35 1.28
CA GLY A 182 8.70 8.81 0.26
C GLY A 182 8.48 9.53 -1.05
N LEU A 183 9.11 10.69 -1.20
CA LEU A 183 9.15 11.42 -2.46
C LEU A 183 10.09 10.67 -3.40
N LEU A 184 9.56 9.92 -4.33
CA LEU A 184 10.35 9.32 -5.41
C LEU A 184 10.18 10.18 -6.67
N CYS A 185 11.19 10.98 -6.96
CA CYS A 185 11.35 11.62 -8.26
C CYS A 185 11.92 10.59 -9.23
N PHE A 186 11.13 10.10 -10.17
CA PHE A 186 11.68 9.33 -11.29
C PHE A 186 11.95 10.27 -12.44
N ALA A 187 13.23 10.45 -12.75
CA ALA A 187 13.67 10.98 -14.02
C ALA A 187 13.52 9.85 -15.06
N SER A 188 12.57 9.96 -15.99
CA SER A 188 12.52 9.08 -17.16
C SER A 188 13.70 9.42 -18.08
N TYR A 189 14.45 8.42 -18.46
CA TYR A 189 15.47 8.49 -19.49
C TYR A 189 14.84 8.51 -20.89
#